data_02ec4110384db5c6b3cb29d9785a05c7
#
_entry.id   02ec4110384db5c6b3cb29d9785a05c7
#
_cell.length_a   1.000
_cell.length_b   1.000
_cell.length_c   1.000
_cell.angle_alpha   90.00
_cell.angle_beta   90.00
_cell.angle_gamma   90.00
#
_symmetry.space_group_name_H-M   'P 1'
#
loop_
_entity.id
_entity.type
_entity.pdbx_description
1 polymer ?
#
loop_
_entity_poly.entity_id
_entity_poly.type
_entity_poly.pdbx_seq_one_letter_code
_entity_poly.pdbx_strand_id
1 'polypeptide(L)'
;MIVGGILLIAIIIIPSILVLPFASGKTNSTTGGSAVLEENKDWNKLLEEASMIDVSVYRKEKDEVETIPLEQYIVGVVASEMPVEFDEEALKAQALAARTYVIKQMMSDVQKGILKGADINDTVEHQVYKDEEQLKEQWKGNYKK
;
A
#
# COMPACT_ATOMS: atom_id res chain seq x y z
N MET A 1 24.16 -35.46 12.20
CA MET A 1 24.67 -34.32 11.39
C MET A 1 24.21 -34.33 9.92
N ILE A 2 24.04 -35.49 9.29
CA ILE A 2 23.64 -35.61 7.86
C ILE A 2 22.21 -35.12 7.61
N VAL A 3 21.26 -35.42 8.51
CA VAL A 3 19.85 -35.04 8.38
C VAL A 3 19.66 -33.49 8.41
N GLY A 4 20.42 -32.79 9.26
CA GLY A 4 20.37 -31.34 9.33
C GLY A 4 20.86 -30.63 8.05
N GLY A 5 21.89 -31.21 7.41
CA GLY A 5 22.40 -30.70 6.14
C GLY A 5 21.41 -30.86 4.99
N ILE A 6 20.72 -32.01 4.93
CA ILE A 6 19.70 -32.27 3.90
C ILE A 6 18.51 -31.30 4.03
N LEU A 7 18.08 -31.01 5.26
CA LEU A 7 16.96 -30.11 5.53
C LEU A 7 17.31 -28.65 5.16
N LEU A 8 18.54 -28.22 5.42
CA LEU A 8 19.02 -26.89 5.05
C LEU A 8 19.12 -26.71 3.53
N ILE A 9 19.59 -27.74 2.81
CA ILE A 9 19.67 -27.77 1.36
C ILE A 9 18.25 -27.70 0.74
N ALA A 10 17.28 -28.41 1.31
CA ALA A 10 15.91 -28.42 0.85
C ALA A 10 15.26 -27.03 0.99
N ILE A 11 15.53 -26.30 2.09
CA ILE A 11 14.98 -24.94 2.32
C ILE A 11 15.47 -23.94 1.27
N ILE A 12 16.69 -24.12 0.75
CA ILE A 12 17.26 -23.21 -0.26
C ILE A 12 16.85 -23.62 -1.69
N ILE A 13 16.82 -24.92 -1.97
CA ILE A 13 16.58 -25.42 -3.34
C ILE A 13 15.11 -25.31 -3.74
N ILE A 14 14.16 -25.54 -2.83
CA ILE A 14 12.73 -25.51 -3.16
C ILE A 14 12.28 -24.12 -3.64
N PRO A 15 12.60 -23.02 -2.95
CA PRO A 15 12.26 -21.68 -3.45
C PRO A 15 12.94 -21.33 -4.76
N SER A 16 14.20 -21.77 -4.94
CA SER A 16 14.95 -21.50 -6.18
C SER A 16 14.35 -22.20 -7.39
N ILE A 17 13.87 -23.43 -7.25
CA ILE A 17 13.19 -24.17 -8.35
C ILE A 17 11.85 -23.53 -8.70
N LEU A 18 11.13 -22.98 -7.73
CA LEU A 18 9.85 -22.30 -7.99
C LEU A 18 10.02 -21.00 -8.78
N VAL A 19 11.16 -20.32 -8.63
CA VAL A 19 11.46 -19.04 -9.29
C VAL A 19 12.04 -19.22 -10.68
N LEU A 20 12.72 -20.34 -10.98
CA LEU A 20 13.35 -20.58 -12.28
C LEU A 20 12.41 -20.45 -13.50
N PRO A 21 11.17 -20.96 -13.52
CA PRO A 21 10.28 -20.77 -14.65
C PRO A 21 9.86 -19.30 -14.85
N PHE A 22 9.94 -18.47 -13.82
CA PHE A 22 9.62 -17.05 -13.92
C PHE A 22 10.82 -16.21 -14.40
N ALA A 23 12.04 -16.62 -14.09
CA ALA A 23 13.28 -15.94 -14.52
C ALA A 23 13.67 -16.23 -15.98
N SER A 24 13.17 -17.33 -16.57
CA SER A 24 13.49 -17.76 -17.95
C SER A 24 12.42 -17.37 -18.98
N GLY A 25 11.48 -16.53 -18.62
CA GLY A 25 10.52 -15.93 -19.55
C GLY A 25 11.27 -15.03 -20.54
N LYS A 26 11.57 -15.55 -21.75
CA LYS A 26 11.79 -14.69 -22.91
C LYS A 26 10.67 -13.66 -22.91
N THR A 27 11.01 -12.40 -22.76
CA THR A 27 10.14 -11.29 -23.06
C THR A 27 9.78 -11.36 -24.55
N ASN A 28 8.81 -12.18 -24.89
CA ASN A 28 7.98 -11.87 -26.02
C ASN A 28 7.27 -10.59 -25.59
N SER A 29 7.72 -9.50 -26.14
CA SER A 29 7.00 -8.24 -26.15
C SER A 29 5.68 -8.50 -26.87
N THR A 30 4.74 -9.09 -26.17
CA THR A 30 3.35 -8.99 -26.53
C THR A 30 2.98 -7.56 -26.19
N THR A 31 3.05 -6.72 -27.21
CA THR A 31 2.31 -5.48 -27.38
C THR A 31 0.83 -5.80 -27.11
N GLY A 32 0.47 -5.94 -25.86
CA GLY A 32 -0.84 -6.34 -25.38
C GLY A 32 -1.34 -5.48 -24.23
N GLY A 33 -0.75 -4.32 -24.02
CA GLY A 33 -1.19 -3.34 -23.04
C GLY A 33 -1.53 -1.99 -23.65
N SER A 34 -1.34 -1.82 -24.95
CA SER A 34 -1.68 -0.59 -25.66
C SER A 34 -3.03 -0.65 -26.38
N ALA A 35 -3.77 -1.72 -26.17
CA ALA A 35 -5.13 -1.81 -26.70
C ALA A 35 -6.09 -1.38 -25.59
N VAL A 36 -6.83 -0.32 -25.91
CA VAL A 36 -8.04 0.12 -25.22
C VAL A 36 -7.79 0.97 -23.97
N LEU A 37 -7.02 2.01 -24.09
CA LEU A 37 -7.47 3.28 -23.56
C LEU A 37 -8.41 3.84 -24.62
N GLU A 38 -9.65 3.40 -24.61
CA GLU A 38 -10.68 4.09 -25.40
C GLU A 38 -10.68 5.55 -25.00
N GLU A 39 -10.42 6.38 -25.97
CA GLU A 39 -10.17 7.82 -25.94
C GLU A 39 -11.40 8.64 -25.54
N ASN A 40 -12.29 8.12 -24.70
CA ASN A 40 -13.51 8.81 -24.27
C ASN A 40 -13.92 8.52 -22.83
N LYS A 41 -13.02 8.00 -22.00
CA LYS A 41 -13.30 7.96 -20.58
C LYS A 41 -12.89 9.29 -19.99
N ASP A 42 -13.85 10.03 -19.45
CA ASP A 42 -13.57 11.29 -18.75
C ASP A 42 -12.78 11.00 -17.46
N TRP A 43 -11.47 10.89 -17.61
CA TRP A 43 -10.56 10.62 -16.50
C TRP A 43 -10.66 11.68 -15.41
N ASN A 44 -10.97 12.93 -15.77
CA ASN A 44 -11.13 14.00 -14.80
C ASN A 44 -12.34 13.72 -13.90
N LYS A 45 -13.44 13.25 -14.48
CA LYS A 45 -14.64 12.87 -13.72
C LYS A 45 -14.37 11.67 -12.82
N LEU A 46 -13.64 10.65 -13.29
CA LEU A 46 -13.28 9.48 -12.49
C LEU A 46 -12.32 9.84 -11.34
N LEU A 47 -11.38 10.75 -11.58
CA LEU A 47 -10.48 11.24 -10.54
C LEU A 47 -11.24 12.10 -9.52
N GLU A 48 -12.20 12.90 -9.98
CA GLU A 48 -13.08 13.68 -9.09
C GLU A 48 -13.96 12.76 -8.23
N GLU A 49 -14.57 11.73 -8.82
CA GLU A 49 -15.35 10.73 -8.10
C GLU A 49 -14.48 9.93 -7.11
N ALA A 50 -13.26 9.56 -7.48
CA ALA A 50 -12.32 8.87 -6.60
C ALA A 50 -11.85 9.77 -5.44
N SER A 51 -11.75 11.08 -5.65
CA SER A 51 -11.38 12.04 -4.60
C SER A 51 -12.47 12.29 -3.56
N MET A 52 -13.69 11.78 -3.80
CA MET A 52 -14.82 11.89 -2.86
C MET A 52 -14.91 10.72 -1.87
N ILE A 53 -13.97 9.78 -1.92
CA ILE A 53 -13.93 8.65 -0.97
C ILE A 53 -13.15 9.09 0.27
N ASP A 54 -13.81 9.04 1.41
CA ASP A 54 -13.21 9.32 2.69
C ASP A 54 -12.97 8.03 3.48
N VAL A 55 -11.89 7.99 4.25
CA VAL A 55 -11.51 6.91 5.15
C VAL A 55 -11.67 7.37 6.59
N SER A 56 -12.37 6.60 7.41
CA SER A 56 -12.47 6.85 8.85
C SER A 56 -11.31 6.16 9.56
N VAL A 57 -10.37 6.94 10.08
CA VAL A 57 -9.14 6.46 10.73
C VAL A 57 -9.23 6.68 12.24
N TYR A 58 -9.10 5.60 13.03
CA TYR A 58 -8.94 5.73 14.46
C TYR A 58 -7.49 6.09 14.80
N ARG A 59 -7.30 7.31 15.31
CA ARG A 59 -6.02 7.86 15.73
C ARG A 59 -5.73 7.41 17.15
N LYS A 60 -4.89 6.38 17.30
CA LYS A 60 -4.68 5.71 18.60
C LYS A 60 -4.12 6.63 19.69
N GLU A 61 -3.19 7.51 19.34
CA GLU A 61 -2.59 8.45 20.31
C GLU A 61 -3.57 9.54 20.78
N LYS A 62 -4.45 9.99 19.88
CA LYS A 62 -5.45 11.03 20.14
C LYS A 62 -6.76 10.47 20.72
N ASP A 63 -6.95 9.15 20.66
CA ASP A 63 -8.18 8.42 21.04
C ASP A 63 -9.44 8.92 20.32
N GLU A 64 -9.30 9.39 19.08
CA GLU A 64 -10.38 9.94 18.24
C GLU A 64 -10.44 9.30 16.85
N VAL A 65 -11.59 9.43 16.19
CA VAL A 65 -11.78 9.03 14.78
C VAL A 65 -11.70 10.27 13.92
N GLU A 66 -10.82 10.24 12.92
CA GLU A 66 -10.61 11.30 11.95
C GLU A 66 -11.08 10.82 10.57
N THR A 67 -11.81 11.66 9.85
CA THR A 67 -12.23 11.39 8.47
C THR A 67 -11.23 12.05 7.51
N ILE A 68 -10.60 11.26 6.67
CA ILE A 68 -9.48 11.68 5.82
C ILE A 68 -9.79 11.30 4.37
N PRO A 69 -9.63 12.19 3.39
CA PRO A 69 -9.73 11.83 1.98
C PRO A 69 -8.78 10.67 1.64
N LEU A 70 -9.27 9.67 0.90
CA LEU A 70 -8.53 8.43 0.59
C LEU A 70 -7.13 8.72 0.02
N GLU A 71 -7.02 9.66 -0.91
CA GLU A 71 -5.74 9.99 -1.53
C GLU A 71 -4.74 10.57 -0.52
N GLN A 72 -5.22 11.44 0.38
CA GLN A 72 -4.39 11.99 1.46
C GLN A 72 -3.96 10.90 2.44
N TYR A 73 -4.87 9.97 2.76
CA TYR A 73 -4.56 8.82 3.59
C TYR A 73 -3.44 7.97 2.96
N ILE A 74 -3.55 7.63 1.66
CA ILE A 74 -2.53 6.85 0.94
C ILE A 74 -1.17 7.56 0.95
N VAL A 75 -1.13 8.87 0.72
CA VAL A 75 0.13 9.66 0.80
C VAL A 75 0.73 9.54 2.20
N GLY A 76 -0.07 9.71 3.25
CA GLY A 76 0.39 9.61 4.64
C GLY A 76 0.93 8.21 4.99
N VAL A 77 0.29 7.15 4.50
CA VAL A 77 0.76 5.75 4.68
C VAL A 77 2.08 5.52 3.96
N VAL A 78 2.16 5.83 2.67
CA VAL A 78 3.40 5.63 1.89
C VAL A 78 4.56 6.40 2.51
N ALA A 79 4.35 7.66 2.88
CA ALA A 79 5.35 8.50 3.52
C ALA A 79 5.77 8.01 4.92
N SER A 80 4.91 7.27 5.61
CA SER A 80 5.21 6.70 6.94
C SER A 80 5.97 5.38 6.87
N GLU A 81 5.71 4.58 5.85
CA GLU A 81 6.21 3.21 5.72
C GLU A 81 7.42 3.08 4.79
N MET A 82 7.61 4.03 3.85
CA MET A 82 8.64 3.94 2.84
C MET A 82 9.62 5.12 2.91
N PRO A 83 10.95 4.89 2.82
CA PRO A 83 11.91 5.95 2.58
C PRO A 83 11.66 6.66 1.24
N VAL A 84 11.78 8.00 1.24
CA VAL A 84 11.55 8.82 0.03
C VAL A 84 12.58 8.57 -1.08
N GLU A 85 13.72 7.99 -0.73
CA GLU A 85 14.82 7.63 -1.64
C GLU A 85 14.52 6.37 -2.47
N PHE A 86 13.43 5.67 -2.19
CA PHE A 86 13.04 4.49 -2.98
C PHE A 86 12.62 4.90 -4.38
N ASP A 87 12.84 3.99 -5.33
CA ASP A 87 12.42 4.17 -6.72
C ASP A 87 10.94 4.48 -6.82
N GLU A 88 10.58 5.39 -7.72
CA GLU A 88 9.20 5.83 -7.94
C GLU A 88 8.24 4.66 -8.17
N GLU A 89 8.66 3.64 -8.92
CA GLU A 89 7.85 2.44 -9.17
C GLU A 89 7.60 1.62 -7.89
N ALA A 90 8.54 1.60 -6.96
CA ALA A 90 8.35 0.98 -5.65
C ALA A 90 7.35 1.75 -4.79
N LEU A 91 7.41 3.09 -4.79
CA LEU A 91 6.45 3.95 -4.10
C LEU A 91 5.03 3.79 -4.69
N LYS A 92 4.92 3.72 -6.03
CA LYS A 92 3.65 3.46 -6.72
C LYS A 92 3.07 2.09 -6.34
N ALA A 93 3.90 1.06 -6.31
CA ALA A 93 3.48 -0.29 -5.91
C ALA A 93 2.96 -0.31 -4.47
N GLN A 94 3.65 0.38 -3.53
CA GLN A 94 3.19 0.53 -2.15
C GLN A 94 1.86 1.29 -2.08
N ALA A 95 1.70 2.36 -2.84
CA ALA A 95 0.44 3.11 -2.89
C ALA A 95 -0.74 2.25 -3.35
N LEU A 96 -0.54 1.40 -4.37
CA LEU A 96 -1.56 0.46 -4.84
C LEU A 96 -1.89 -0.60 -3.78
N ALA A 97 -0.89 -1.12 -3.09
CA ALA A 97 -1.07 -2.09 -2.01
C ALA A 97 -1.84 -1.47 -0.84
N ALA A 98 -1.45 -0.26 -0.40
CA ALA A 98 -2.11 0.47 0.67
C ALA A 98 -3.57 0.78 0.34
N ARG A 99 -3.84 1.23 -0.90
CA ARG A 99 -5.20 1.47 -1.40
C ARG A 99 -6.05 0.21 -1.36
N THR A 100 -5.53 -0.89 -1.88
CA THR A 100 -6.25 -2.17 -1.90
C THR A 100 -6.58 -2.63 -0.49
N TYR A 101 -5.64 -2.48 0.43
CA TYR A 101 -5.83 -2.87 1.82
C TYR A 101 -6.93 -2.04 2.50
N VAL A 102 -6.85 -0.71 2.43
CA VAL A 102 -7.83 0.16 3.12
C VAL A 102 -9.23 0.00 2.53
N ILE A 103 -9.38 -0.11 1.20
CA ILE A 103 -10.69 -0.36 0.56
C ILE A 103 -11.28 -1.67 1.07
N LYS A 104 -10.46 -2.72 1.21
CA LYS A 104 -10.90 -3.99 1.78
C LYS A 104 -11.39 -3.84 3.24
N GLN A 105 -10.71 -3.04 4.05
CA GLN A 105 -11.14 -2.77 5.42
C GLN A 105 -12.45 -1.98 5.48
N MET A 106 -12.62 -0.97 4.64
CA MET A 106 -13.86 -0.19 4.51
C MET A 106 -15.07 -1.06 4.15
N MET A 107 -14.86 -2.12 3.36
CA MET A 107 -15.89 -3.10 2.98
C MET A 107 -16.18 -4.13 4.08
N SER A 108 -15.41 -4.13 5.16
CA SER A 108 -15.54 -5.09 6.27
C SER A 108 -16.20 -4.44 7.47
N ASP A 109 -17.33 -4.99 7.90
CA ASP A 109 -18.03 -4.52 9.11
C ASP A 109 -17.40 -5.02 10.42
N VAL A 110 -16.46 -5.96 10.34
CA VAL A 110 -15.88 -6.63 11.52
C VAL A 110 -15.10 -5.66 12.40
N GLN A 111 -14.37 -4.72 11.79
CA GLN A 111 -13.48 -3.79 12.51
C GLN A 111 -14.21 -2.59 13.13
N LYS A 112 -15.35 -2.20 12.57
CA LYS A 112 -16.07 -0.98 12.98
C LYS A 112 -16.51 -1.01 14.45
N GLY A 113 -16.85 -2.17 14.98
CA GLY A 113 -17.23 -2.33 16.39
C GLY A 113 -16.04 -2.17 17.36
N ILE A 114 -14.83 -2.50 16.92
CA ILE A 114 -13.61 -2.48 17.74
C ILE A 114 -12.95 -1.09 17.71
N LEU A 115 -13.03 -0.41 16.57
CA LEU A 115 -12.34 0.85 16.29
C LEU A 115 -13.25 2.09 16.44
N LYS A 116 -14.22 2.05 17.32
CA LYS A 116 -15.15 3.18 17.54
C LYS A 116 -15.90 3.62 16.28
N GLY A 117 -16.16 2.71 15.36
CA GLY A 117 -16.80 3.00 14.08
C GLY A 117 -15.85 3.34 12.93
N ALA A 118 -14.55 3.40 13.18
CA ALA A 118 -13.56 3.64 12.13
C ALA A 118 -13.35 2.41 11.23
N ASP A 119 -12.89 2.65 10.01
CA ASP A 119 -12.56 1.60 9.05
C ASP A 119 -11.21 0.96 9.36
N ILE A 120 -10.27 1.74 9.93
CA ILE A 120 -8.88 1.36 10.14
C ILE A 120 -8.27 2.14 11.31
N ASN A 121 -7.18 1.65 11.92
CA ASN A 121 -6.34 2.42 12.83
C ASN A 121 -5.01 2.83 12.18
N ASP A 122 -4.34 3.83 12.77
CA ASP A 122 -3.09 4.43 12.30
C ASP A 122 -1.82 3.72 12.77
N THR A 123 -1.92 2.45 13.20
CA THR A 123 -0.82 1.69 13.78
C THR A 123 -0.39 0.50 12.93
N VAL A 124 0.70 -0.17 13.35
CA VAL A 124 1.21 -1.40 12.73
C VAL A 124 0.22 -2.59 12.73
N GLU A 125 -0.88 -2.48 13.47
CA GLU A 125 -1.95 -3.49 13.43
C GLU A 125 -2.70 -3.48 12.09
N HIS A 126 -2.71 -2.30 11.44
CA HIS A 126 -3.28 -2.09 10.10
C HIS A 126 -2.27 -1.46 9.17
N GLN A 127 -2.23 -0.14 9.08
CA GLN A 127 -1.27 0.63 8.30
C GLN A 127 -0.81 1.84 9.10
N VAL A 128 0.49 2.05 9.17
CA VAL A 128 1.02 3.23 9.84
C VAL A 128 0.67 4.47 9.04
N TYR A 129 -0.17 5.31 9.60
CA TYR A 129 -0.54 6.59 9.01
C TYR A 129 -0.03 7.74 9.87
N LYS A 130 0.59 8.72 9.22
CA LYS A 130 0.99 10.00 9.82
C LYS A 130 0.44 11.15 9.00
N ASP A 131 -0.07 12.15 9.71
CA ASP A 131 -0.47 13.41 9.09
C ASP A 131 0.76 14.27 8.71
N GLU A 132 0.51 15.38 8.03
CA GLU A 132 1.57 16.27 7.55
C GLU A 132 2.45 16.82 8.69
N GLU A 133 1.88 17.10 9.85
CA GLU A 133 2.64 17.62 11.01
C GLU A 133 3.57 16.56 11.57
N GLN A 134 3.07 15.34 11.76
CA GLN A 134 3.87 14.20 12.22
C GLN A 134 4.98 13.83 11.23
N LEU A 135 4.71 13.93 9.93
CA LEU A 135 5.73 13.70 8.89
C LEU A 135 6.81 14.78 8.88
N LYS A 136 6.43 16.05 9.07
CA LYS A 136 7.40 17.16 9.19
C LYS A 136 8.29 16.99 10.41
N GLU A 137 7.73 16.55 11.53
CA GLU A 137 8.51 16.27 12.73
C GLU A 137 9.45 15.09 12.54
N GLN A 138 8.98 14.01 11.91
CA GLN A 138 9.79 12.82 11.63
C GLN A 138 10.97 13.14 10.72
N TRP A 139 10.76 13.92 9.66
CA TRP A 139 11.77 14.20 8.63
C TRP A 139 12.57 15.47 8.89
N LYS A 140 12.23 16.24 9.89
CA LYS A 140 12.91 17.43 10.43
C LYS A 140 13.42 18.37 9.34
N GLY A 141 13.82 18.76 8.64
CA GLY A 141 14.29 19.68 7.60
C GLY A 141 14.40 19.04 6.21
N ASN A 142 14.23 17.74 6.13
CA ASN A 142 14.22 17.05 4.84
C ASN A 142 12.81 16.97 4.20
N TYR A 143 11.80 17.43 4.94
CA TYR A 143 10.45 17.53 4.40
C TYR A 143 10.39 18.68 3.39
N LYS A 144 10.32 18.34 2.11
CA LYS A 144 10.04 19.29 1.03
C LYS A 144 8.64 19.02 0.51
N LYS A 145 7.84 20.05 0.50
CA LYS A 145 6.49 20.02 -0.02
C LYS A 145 6.49 19.94 -1.54
#